data_76a88b9d7fde93660d019be24d1ed68d
#
_entry.id   76a88b9d7fde93660d019be24d1ed68d
#
_cell.length_a   1.000
_cell.length_b   1.000
_cell.length_c   1.000
_cell.angle_alpha   90.00
_cell.angle_beta   90.00
_cell.angle_gamma   90.00
#
_symmetry.space_group_name_H-M   'P 1'
#
loop_
_entity.id
_entity.type
_entity.pdbx_description
1 polymer ?
#
loop_
_entity_poly.entity_id
_entity_poly.type
_entity_poly.pdbx_seq_one_letter_code
_entity_poly.pdbx_strand_id
1 'polypeptide(L)'
;TLSILFIIILSFYEINKQKKNNLISEKYIEAGLYLASNDLEKSKILYEQIIFSKNPFYSTLALNTILEKDLEKDSSKILKYFEIIEKIINQKEQNDILNLKKALYLIKNSDEQTGYEILKELRDSNSSLKSIAEEILKD
;
A
#
# COMPACT_ATOMS: atom_id res chain seq x y z
N THR A 1 23.33 11.81 -33.50
CA THR A 1 23.10 12.97 -32.60
C THR A 1 21.81 12.88 -31.82
N LEU A 2 20.64 12.58 -32.44
CA LEU A 2 19.35 12.41 -31.76
C LEU A 2 19.35 11.21 -30.79
N SER A 3 19.98 10.10 -31.17
CA SER A 3 20.11 8.88 -30.34
C SER A 3 20.93 9.11 -29.07
N ILE A 4 21.98 9.94 -29.14
CA ILE A 4 22.80 10.26 -27.97
C ILE A 4 22.01 11.11 -26.98
N LEU A 5 21.25 12.09 -27.47
CA LEU A 5 20.37 12.92 -26.62
C LEU A 5 19.32 12.09 -25.91
N PHE A 6 18.73 11.11 -26.59
CA PHE A 6 17.73 10.19 -26.04
C PHE A 6 18.34 9.30 -24.92
N ILE A 7 19.56 8.78 -25.13
CA ILE A 7 20.27 7.99 -24.11
C ILE A 7 20.58 8.83 -22.87
N ILE A 8 20.99 10.10 -23.04
CA ILE A 8 21.25 11.01 -21.91
C ILE A 8 19.97 11.26 -21.11
N ILE A 9 18.84 11.50 -21.78
CA ILE A 9 17.53 11.73 -21.11
C ILE A 9 17.12 10.48 -20.32
N LEU A 10 17.23 9.29 -20.91
CA LEU A 10 16.91 8.04 -20.22
C LEU A 10 17.80 7.79 -19.02
N SER A 11 19.11 8.04 -19.15
CA SER A 11 20.07 7.89 -18.04
C SER A 11 19.75 8.86 -16.90
N PHE A 12 19.43 10.11 -17.22
CA PHE A 12 19.04 11.11 -16.23
C PHE A 12 17.73 10.76 -15.51
N TYR A 13 16.76 10.23 -16.25
CA TYR A 13 15.51 9.74 -15.69
C TYR A 13 15.74 8.60 -14.71
N GLU A 14 16.57 7.60 -15.09
CA GLU A 14 16.87 6.45 -14.23
C GLU A 14 17.62 6.85 -12.95
N ILE A 15 18.60 7.75 -13.05
CA ILE A 15 19.33 8.28 -11.90
C ILE A 15 18.39 8.99 -10.92
N ASN A 16 17.49 9.83 -11.42
CA ASN A 16 16.51 10.52 -10.58
C ASN A 16 15.52 9.57 -9.91
N LYS A 17 15.09 8.53 -10.62
CA LYS A 17 14.23 7.48 -10.09
C LYS A 17 14.91 6.71 -8.96
N GLN A 18 16.17 6.32 -9.15
CA GLN A 18 16.97 5.64 -8.11
C GLN A 18 17.17 6.52 -6.87
N LYS A 19 17.52 7.80 -7.04
CA LYS A 19 17.65 8.74 -5.92
C LYS A 19 16.35 8.86 -5.12
N LYS A 20 15.21 8.96 -5.82
CA LYS A 20 13.90 9.02 -5.17
C LYS A 20 13.58 7.73 -4.41
N ASN A 21 13.88 6.57 -4.98
CA ASN A 21 13.67 5.28 -4.33
C ASN A 21 14.57 5.12 -3.09
N ASN A 22 15.83 5.54 -3.16
CA ASN A 22 16.76 5.49 -2.03
C ASN A 22 16.25 6.36 -0.86
N LEU A 23 15.79 7.58 -1.16
CA LEU A 23 15.24 8.48 -0.14
C LEU A 23 14.00 7.90 0.55
N ILE A 24 13.13 7.22 -0.21
CA ILE A 24 11.94 6.56 0.36
C ILE A 24 12.35 5.36 1.21
N SER A 25 13.34 4.58 0.76
CA SER A 25 13.91 3.47 1.51
C SER A 25 14.50 3.92 2.85
N GLU A 26 15.32 4.97 2.85
CA GLU A 26 15.89 5.57 4.06
C GLU A 26 14.78 6.02 5.02
N LYS A 27 13.76 6.69 4.51
CA LYS A 27 12.60 7.12 5.30
C LYS A 27 11.84 5.93 5.90
N TYR A 28 11.72 4.82 5.17
CA TYR A 28 11.08 3.61 5.69
C TYR A 28 11.88 2.98 6.84
N ILE A 29 13.21 2.96 6.72
CA ILE A 29 14.10 2.50 7.79
C ILE A 29 13.97 3.42 9.01
N GLU A 30 13.99 4.74 8.82
CA GLU A 30 13.82 5.72 9.89
C GLU A 30 12.48 5.55 10.62
N ALA A 31 11.39 5.36 9.89
CA ALA A 31 10.08 5.06 10.46
C ALA A 31 10.11 3.80 11.34
N GLY A 32 10.81 2.74 10.88
CA GLY A 32 11.00 1.51 11.64
C GLY A 32 11.83 1.72 12.92
N LEU A 33 12.83 2.59 12.90
CA LEU A 33 13.63 2.93 14.08
C LEU A 33 12.78 3.68 15.12
N TYR A 34 11.95 4.63 14.72
CA TYR A 34 11.00 5.29 15.64
C TYR A 34 9.99 4.30 16.20
N LEU A 35 9.50 3.36 15.39
CA LEU A 35 8.62 2.29 15.87
C LEU A 35 9.29 1.44 16.93
N ALA A 36 10.54 1.02 16.70
CA ALA A 36 11.31 0.21 17.63
C ALA A 36 11.64 0.95 18.95
N SER A 37 11.78 2.27 18.90
CA SER A 37 11.97 3.12 20.08
C SER A 37 10.66 3.55 20.76
N ASN A 38 9.52 3.02 20.32
CA ASN A 38 8.18 3.36 20.80
C ASN A 38 7.75 4.82 20.59
N ASP A 39 8.39 5.53 19.65
CA ASP A 39 7.95 6.86 19.18
C ASP A 39 6.92 6.67 18.05
N LEU A 40 5.73 6.19 18.45
CA LEU A 40 4.68 5.77 17.51
C LEU A 40 4.18 6.92 16.63
N GLU A 41 4.16 8.16 17.17
CA GLU A 41 3.66 9.31 16.42
C GLU A 41 4.62 9.69 15.27
N LYS A 42 5.93 9.75 15.54
CA LYS A 42 6.90 10.00 14.47
C LYS A 42 6.95 8.88 13.45
N SER A 43 6.87 7.63 13.91
CA SER A 43 6.78 6.47 13.03
C SER A 43 5.58 6.58 12.10
N LYS A 44 4.39 6.88 12.63
CA LYS A 44 3.17 7.08 11.86
C LYS A 44 3.32 8.17 10.80
N ILE A 45 3.81 9.34 11.18
CA ILE A 45 4.00 10.48 10.27
C ILE A 45 4.90 10.09 9.09
N LEU A 46 5.98 9.36 9.34
CA LEU A 46 6.89 8.93 8.28
C LEU A 46 6.25 7.88 7.36
N TYR A 47 5.50 6.91 7.90
CA TYR A 47 4.76 5.95 7.07
C TYR A 47 3.67 6.63 6.23
N GLU A 48 2.96 7.61 6.76
CA GLU A 48 2.03 8.43 5.98
C GLU A 48 2.73 9.15 4.81
N GLN A 49 3.87 9.79 5.06
CA GLN A 49 4.66 10.43 4.01
C GLN A 49 5.11 9.45 2.93
N ILE A 50 5.45 8.21 3.30
CA ILE A 50 5.80 7.15 2.36
C ILE A 50 4.60 6.78 1.48
N ILE A 51 3.40 6.64 2.05
CA ILE A 51 2.17 6.38 1.29
C ILE A 51 1.92 7.51 0.29
N PHE A 52 2.03 8.77 0.72
CA PHE A 52 1.84 9.94 -0.15
C PHE A 52 2.94 10.11 -1.20
N SER A 53 4.09 9.47 -1.05
CA SER A 53 5.15 9.46 -2.08
C SER A 53 4.74 8.72 -3.35
N LYS A 54 3.68 7.90 -3.26
CA LYS A 54 3.13 7.08 -4.35
C LYS A 54 4.15 6.09 -4.95
N ASN A 55 5.09 5.60 -4.14
CA ASN A 55 5.93 4.48 -4.53
C ASN A 55 5.17 3.18 -4.26
N PRO A 56 4.80 2.36 -5.28
CA PRO A 56 3.91 1.21 -5.08
C PRO A 56 4.42 0.22 -4.03
N PHE A 57 5.71 -0.06 -4.03
CA PHE A 57 6.32 -1.01 -3.10
C PHE A 57 6.32 -0.49 -1.66
N TYR A 58 6.94 0.68 -1.42
CA TYR A 58 7.06 1.23 -0.07
C TYR A 58 5.74 1.72 0.50
N SER A 59 4.82 2.24 -0.33
CA SER A 59 3.48 2.63 0.12
C SER A 59 2.69 1.42 0.65
N THR A 60 2.78 0.27 -0.04
CA THR A 60 2.14 -0.97 0.42
C THR A 60 2.75 -1.49 1.72
N LEU A 61 4.10 -1.46 1.86
CA LEU A 61 4.76 -1.83 3.11
C LEU A 61 4.37 -0.90 4.27
N ALA A 62 4.32 0.40 4.03
CA ALA A 62 3.93 1.39 5.03
C ALA A 62 2.50 1.18 5.52
N LEU A 63 1.55 0.96 4.60
CA LEU A 63 0.17 0.63 4.97
C LEU A 63 0.10 -0.64 5.81
N ASN A 64 0.81 -1.70 5.42
CA ASN A 64 0.84 -2.94 6.19
C ASN A 64 1.30 -2.68 7.63
N THR A 65 2.38 -1.91 7.81
CA THR A 65 2.90 -1.59 9.14
C THR A 65 1.90 -0.74 9.94
N ILE A 66 1.25 0.24 9.33
CA ILE A 66 0.22 1.06 9.98
C ILE A 66 -0.92 0.17 10.50
N LEU A 67 -1.39 -0.79 9.68
CA LEU A 67 -2.47 -1.71 10.05
C LEU A 67 -2.05 -2.70 11.13
N GLU A 68 -0.88 -3.33 10.98
CA GLU A 68 -0.37 -4.35 11.91
C GLU A 68 -0.05 -3.78 13.30
N LYS A 69 0.47 -2.57 13.34
CA LYS A 69 0.85 -1.87 14.58
C LYS A 69 -0.23 -0.93 15.11
N ASP A 70 -1.36 -0.86 14.40
CA ASP A 70 -2.52 -0.05 14.79
C ASP A 70 -2.14 1.43 15.04
N LEU A 71 -1.28 1.97 14.14
CA LEU A 71 -0.71 3.31 14.26
C LEU A 71 -1.70 4.42 13.93
N GLU A 72 -2.74 4.15 13.15
CA GLU A 72 -3.81 5.08 12.81
C GLU A 72 -5.16 4.51 13.25
N LYS A 73 -5.93 5.34 13.96
CA LYS A 73 -7.26 4.97 14.49
C LYS A 73 -8.41 5.53 13.66
N ASP A 74 -8.13 6.52 12.82
CA ASP A 74 -9.12 7.12 11.95
C ASP A 74 -9.34 6.25 10.71
N SER A 75 -10.49 5.57 10.69
CA SER A 75 -10.87 4.69 9.57
C SER A 75 -10.95 5.43 8.25
N SER A 76 -11.31 6.72 8.24
CA SER A 76 -11.38 7.50 7.01
C SER A 76 -9.99 7.72 6.38
N LYS A 77 -8.98 7.91 7.23
CA LYS A 77 -7.58 7.99 6.78
C LYS A 77 -7.07 6.66 6.25
N ILE A 78 -7.36 5.57 6.96
CA ILE A 78 -6.98 4.22 6.51
C ILE A 78 -7.58 3.93 5.13
N LEU A 79 -8.87 4.21 4.92
CA LEU A 79 -9.51 4.01 3.62
C LEU A 79 -8.87 4.88 2.52
N LYS A 80 -8.51 6.12 2.85
CA LYS A 80 -7.76 7.00 1.93
C LYS A 80 -6.40 6.41 1.54
N TYR A 81 -5.69 5.75 2.47
CA TYR A 81 -4.42 5.09 2.14
C TYR A 81 -4.64 3.94 1.16
N PHE A 82 -5.67 3.12 1.36
CA PHE A 82 -6.05 2.09 0.40
C PHE A 82 -6.32 2.67 -0.99
N GLU A 83 -7.11 3.75 -1.10
CA GLU A 83 -7.40 4.41 -2.37
C GLU A 83 -6.16 4.97 -3.09
N ILE A 84 -5.21 5.53 -2.34
CA ILE A 84 -3.95 6.03 -2.90
C ILE A 84 -3.15 4.88 -3.51
N ILE A 85 -3.05 3.76 -2.79
CA ILE A 85 -2.25 2.61 -3.21
C ILE A 85 -2.92 1.90 -4.39
N GLU A 86 -4.24 1.74 -4.37
CA GLU A 86 -5.01 1.17 -5.47
C GLU A 86 -4.76 1.89 -6.81
N LYS A 87 -4.66 3.23 -6.77
CA LYS A 87 -4.39 4.05 -7.97
C LYS A 87 -2.97 3.93 -8.54
N ILE A 88 -2.03 3.41 -7.77
CA ILE A 88 -0.62 3.29 -8.17
C ILE A 88 -0.17 1.85 -8.43
N ILE A 89 -0.99 0.86 -8.06
CA ILE A 89 -0.76 -0.55 -8.36
C ILE A 89 -1.28 -0.85 -9.75
N ASN A 90 -0.41 -1.41 -10.61
CA ASN A 90 -0.78 -1.77 -11.99
C ASN A 90 -0.92 -3.28 -12.20
N GLN A 91 -0.53 -4.11 -11.22
CA GLN A 91 -0.58 -5.56 -11.31
C GLN A 91 -1.86 -6.08 -10.63
N LYS A 92 -2.62 -6.90 -11.35
CA LYS A 92 -3.90 -7.45 -10.89
C LYS A 92 -3.74 -8.19 -9.56
N GLU A 93 -2.73 -9.07 -9.44
CA GLU A 93 -2.50 -9.86 -8.24
C GLU A 93 -2.23 -9.00 -7.00
N GLN A 94 -1.47 -7.92 -7.17
CA GLN A 94 -1.20 -6.98 -6.07
C GLN A 94 -2.45 -6.22 -5.68
N ASN A 95 -3.28 -5.84 -6.65
CA ASN A 95 -4.55 -5.18 -6.40
C ASN A 95 -5.55 -6.11 -5.71
N ASP A 96 -5.62 -7.38 -6.11
CA ASP A 96 -6.46 -8.38 -5.46
C ASP A 96 -6.06 -8.59 -3.99
N ILE A 97 -4.74 -8.63 -3.69
CA ILE A 97 -4.23 -8.68 -2.30
C ILE A 97 -4.60 -7.42 -1.52
N LEU A 98 -4.50 -6.24 -2.13
CA LEU A 98 -4.89 -4.98 -1.50
C LEU A 98 -6.38 -4.97 -1.17
N ASN A 99 -7.22 -5.42 -2.11
CA ASN A 99 -8.67 -5.51 -1.94
C ASN A 99 -9.06 -6.52 -0.85
N LEU A 100 -8.39 -7.67 -0.78
CA LEU A 100 -8.59 -8.60 0.33
C LEU A 100 -8.29 -7.95 1.68
N LYS A 101 -7.18 -7.24 1.80
CA LYS A 101 -6.82 -6.51 3.04
C LYS A 101 -7.83 -5.43 3.38
N LYS A 102 -8.29 -4.67 2.38
CA LYS A 102 -9.33 -3.63 2.54
C LYS A 102 -10.64 -4.25 3.03
N ALA A 103 -11.05 -5.37 2.44
CA ALA A 103 -12.25 -6.09 2.86
C ALA A 103 -12.16 -6.54 4.32
N LEU A 104 -11.07 -7.20 4.71
CA LEU A 104 -10.85 -7.65 6.09
C LEU A 104 -10.80 -6.47 7.08
N TYR A 105 -10.19 -5.35 6.70
CA TYR A 105 -10.18 -4.14 7.51
C TYR A 105 -11.61 -3.60 7.72
N LEU A 106 -12.41 -3.50 6.66
CA LEU A 106 -13.79 -3.02 6.70
C LEU A 106 -14.67 -3.91 7.57
N ILE A 107 -14.60 -5.23 7.40
CA ILE A 107 -15.35 -6.21 8.19
C ILE A 107 -15.04 -6.03 9.68
N LYS A 108 -13.77 -5.84 10.01
CA LYS A 108 -13.35 -5.74 11.42
C LYS A 108 -13.69 -4.40 12.08
N ASN A 109 -13.66 -3.29 11.33
CA ASN A 109 -13.54 -1.97 11.96
C ASN A 109 -14.64 -0.96 11.64
N SER A 110 -15.37 -1.08 10.53
CA SER A 110 -16.27 0.02 10.16
C SER A 110 -17.48 -0.31 9.30
N ASP A 111 -17.32 -1.17 8.31
CA ASP A 111 -18.36 -1.40 7.29
C ASP A 111 -18.30 -2.84 6.80
N GLU A 112 -18.90 -3.73 7.57
CA GLU A 112 -18.93 -5.15 7.30
C GLU A 112 -19.59 -5.47 5.95
N GLN A 113 -20.66 -4.75 5.59
CA GLN A 113 -21.37 -4.97 4.33
C GLN A 113 -20.46 -4.69 3.14
N THR A 114 -19.81 -3.52 3.09
CA THR A 114 -18.88 -3.19 2.02
C THR A 114 -17.71 -4.17 1.97
N GLY A 115 -17.22 -4.62 3.11
CA GLY A 115 -16.17 -5.64 3.18
C GLY A 115 -16.59 -6.96 2.51
N TYR A 116 -17.80 -7.45 2.80
CA TYR A 116 -18.33 -8.65 2.13
C TYR A 116 -18.60 -8.44 0.64
N GLU A 117 -18.98 -7.25 0.19
CA GLU A 117 -19.13 -6.94 -1.23
C GLU A 117 -17.79 -7.07 -1.97
N ILE A 118 -16.71 -6.55 -1.42
CA ILE A 118 -15.36 -6.70 -2.00
C ILE A 118 -14.94 -8.17 -2.05
N LEU A 119 -15.24 -8.97 -1.01
CA LEU A 119 -14.94 -10.41 -1.03
C LEU A 119 -15.73 -11.15 -2.12
N LYS A 120 -17.00 -10.78 -2.35
CA LYS A 120 -17.81 -11.34 -3.43
C LYS A 120 -17.23 -11.00 -4.80
N GLU A 121 -16.76 -9.77 -5.00
CA GLU A 121 -16.07 -9.37 -6.24
C GLU A 121 -14.81 -10.18 -6.46
N LEU A 122 -13.98 -10.40 -5.43
CA LEU A 122 -12.78 -11.26 -5.53
C LEU A 122 -13.13 -12.70 -5.85
N ARG A 123 -14.19 -13.26 -5.24
CA ARG A 123 -14.70 -14.61 -5.52
C ARG A 123 -15.15 -14.76 -6.97
N ASP A 124 -15.89 -13.78 -7.48
CA ASP A 124 -16.54 -13.83 -8.80
C ASP A 124 -15.59 -13.41 -9.93
N SER A 125 -14.44 -12.82 -9.60
CA SER A 125 -13.39 -12.46 -10.54
C SER A 125 -12.43 -13.63 -10.82
N ASN A 126 -11.61 -13.49 -11.87
CA ASN A 126 -10.48 -14.41 -12.12
C ASN A 126 -9.28 -14.08 -11.21
N SER A 127 -9.52 -14.13 -9.89
CA SER A 127 -8.50 -13.87 -8.86
C SER A 127 -7.89 -15.17 -8.36
N SER A 128 -6.58 -15.15 -8.11
CA SER A 128 -5.89 -16.25 -7.40
C SER A 128 -6.36 -16.38 -5.94
N LEU A 129 -7.03 -15.34 -5.39
CA LEU A 129 -7.55 -15.29 -4.03
C LEU A 129 -9.01 -15.76 -3.92
N LYS A 130 -9.62 -16.25 -5.02
CA LYS A 130 -11.00 -16.72 -5.06
C LYS A 130 -11.33 -17.70 -3.93
N SER A 131 -10.51 -18.73 -3.75
CA SER A 131 -10.74 -19.75 -2.72
C SER A 131 -10.70 -19.18 -1.30
N ILE A 132 -9.80 -18.21 -1.05
CA ILE A 132 -9.71 -17.51 0.23
C ILE A 132 -10.96 -16.65 0.47
N ALA A 133 -11.41 -15.92 -0.55
CA ALA A 133 -12.63 -15.13 -0.45
C ALA A 133 -13.87 -15.99 -0.22
N GLU A 134 -13.97 -17.14 -0.88
CA GLU A 134 -15.05 -18.11 -0.66
C GLU A 134 -15.09 -18.68 0.77
N GLU A 135 -13.91 -18.94 1.35
CA GLU A 135 -13.81 -19.45 2.71
C GLU A 135 -14.30 -18.42 3.72
N ILE A 136 -13.83 -17.16 3.60
CA ILE A 136 -14.24 -16.07 4.50
C ILE A 136 -15.73 -15.77 4.39
N LEU A 137 -16.35 -15.92 3.22
CA LEU A 137 -17.76 -15.67 3.00
C LEU A 137 -18.70 -16.76 3.57
N LYS A 138 -18.15 -17.90 4.03
CA LYS A 138 -18.95 -18.99 4.65
C LYS A 138 -19.04 -18.88 6.17
N ASP A 139 -18.09 -18.16 6.79
CA ASP A 139 -18.05 -17.92 8.23
C ASP A 139 -18.97 -16.77 8.64
#